data_9ccf18874b3adfe15b42a1df7d695f78
#
_entry.id   9ccf18874b3adfe15b42a1df7d695f78
#
_cell.length_a   1.000
_cell.length_b   1.000
_cell.length_c   1.000
_cell.angle_alpha   90.00
_cell.angle_beta   90.00
_cell.angle_gamma   90.00
#
_symmetry.space_group_name_H-M   'P 1'
#
loop_
_entity.id
_entity.type
_entity.pdbx_description
1 polymer ?
#
loop_
_entity_poly.entity_id
_entity_poly.type
_entity_poly.pdbx_seq_one_letter_code
_entity_poly.pdbx_strand_id
1 'polypeptide(L)'
;KVDKALAEIKGLDIKKDGLNYHITLTEQERLDTIEYAISQAVETIRNRLDQFGLAEPTVARQGKDNILVELPGIKTEEDEQRARDLIAKAAHLQLMAVDDKRQDQANTMSEAEAESYGDVIFKDAKNDRVKYVVKNIPVLDGSMLTDAKVAFSQQNNLPIINFTLNSEGARIFGDFTGANVGKRLAI
;
A
#
# COMPACT_ATOMS: atom_id res chain seq x y z
N LYS A 1 7.12 31.56 -1.49
CA LYS A 1 7.63 30.22 -1.14
C LYS A 1 6.72 29.11 -1.65
N VAL A 2 5.39 29.21 -1.44
CA VAL A 2 4.40 28.22 -1.91
C VAL A 2 4.41 28.08 -3.43
N ASP A 3 4.36 29.22 -4.17
CA ASP A 3 4.37 29.20 -5.64
C ASP A 3 5.58 28.44 -6.21
N LYS A 4 6.77 28.60 -5.60
CA LYS A 4 7.97 27.90 -6.03
C LYS A 4 7.91 26.40 -5.76
N ALA A 5 7.40 26.00 -4.59
CA ALA A 5 7.25 24.59 -4.24
C ALA A 5 6.24 23.88 -5.16
N LEU A 6 5.12 24.56 -5.45
CA LEU A 6 4.10 24.01 -6.35
C LEU A 6 4.58 23.90 -7.79
N ALA A 7 5.40 24.84 -8.26
CA ALA A 7 5.97 24.80 -9.63
C ALA A 7 6.98 23.65 -9.84
N GLU A 8 7.54 23.09 -8.77
CA GLU A 8 8.46 21.94 -8.84
C GLU A 8 7.72 20.61 -8.97
N ILE A 9 6.40 20.57 -8.70
CA ILE A 9 5.59 19.37 -8.82
C ILE A 9 5.02 19.28 -10.22
N LYS A 10 5.42 18.27 -10.97
CA LYS A 10 4.92 18.02 -12.33
C LYS A 10 3.51 17.43 -12.28
N GLY A 11 2.76 17.57 -13.37
CA GLY A 11 1.45 16.94 -13.53
C GLY A 11 0.31 17.66 -12.82
N LEU A 12 0.52 18.87 -12.29
CA LEU A 12 -0.49 19.69 -11.66
C LEU A 12 -0.94 20.86 -12.57
N ASP A 13 -2.24 21.08 -12.62
CA ASP A 13 -2.86 22.32 -13.09
C ASP A 13 -3.20 23.19 -11.90
N ILE A 14 -2.56 24.35 -11.80
CA ILE A 14 -2.62 25.21 -10.62
C ILE A 14 -3.23 26.55 -10.99
N LYS A 15 -4.42 26.84 -10.44
CA LYS A 15 -5.08 28.13 -10.57
C LYS A 15 -5.04 28.86 -9.25
N LYS A 16 -4.53 30.08 -9.26
CA LYS A 16 -4.43 30.94 -8.08
C LYS A 16 -5.47 32.03 -8.10
N ASP A 17 -6.22 32.12 -7.03
CA ASP A 17 -7.18 33.21 -6.79
C ASP A 17 -6.90 33.86 -5.42
N GLY A 18 -6.23 34.99 -5.44
CA GLY A 18 -5.77 35.69 -4.23
C GLY A 18 -4.78 34.82 -3.42
N LEU A 19 -5.18 34.39 -2.23
CA LEU A 19 -4.43 33.49 -1.36
C LEU A 19 -4.81 32.01 -1.52
N ASN A 20 -5.82 31.71 -2.33
CA ASN A 20 -6.29 30.37 -2.55
C ASN A 20 -5.63 29.75 -3.79
N TYR A 21 -5.33 28.47 -3.70
CA TYR A 21 -4.82 27.66 -4.81
C TYR A 21 -5.83 26.56 -5.10
N HIS A 22 -6.28 26.51 -6.36
CA HIS A 22 -7.05 25.38 -6.90
C HIS A 22 -6.06 24.47 -7.64
N ILE A 23 -5.85 23.29 -7.10
CA ILE A 23 -4.87 22.35 -7.62
C ILE A 23 -5.60 21.12 -8.12
N THR A 24 -5.42 20.78 -9.40
CA THR A 24 -5.95 19.57 -10.03
C THR A 24 -4.85 18.85 -10.78
N LEU A 25 -5.01 17.56 -11.02
CA LEU A 25 -4.12 16.85 -11.93
C LEU A 25 -4.36 17.33 -13.36
N THR A 26 -3.29 17.43 -14.14
CA THR A 26 -3.45 17.59 -15.60
C THR A 26 -4.15 16.36 -16.18
N GLU A 27 -4.82 16.52 -17.33
CA GLU A 27 -5.48 15.38 -17.99
C GLU A 27 -4.49 14.26 -18.36
N GLN A 28 -3.27 14.63 -18.77
CA GLN A 28 -2.22 13.65 -19.05
C GLN A 28 -1.83 12.85 -17.81
N GLU A 29 -1.56 13.53 -16.68
CA GLU A 29 -1.20 12.87 -15.43
C GLU A 29 -2.32 11.97 -14.90
N ARG A 30 -3.58 12.40 -15.10
CA ARG A 30 -4.74 11.59 -14.75
C ARG A 30 -4.81 10.30 -15.58
N LEU A 31 -4.57 10.41 -16.88
CA LEU A 31 -4.55 9.24 -17.79
C LEU A 31 -3.40 8.31 -17.47
N ASP A 32 -2.20 8.85 -17.26
CA ASP A 32 -1.00 8.07 -16.93
C ASP A 32 -1.18 7.34 -15.59
N THR A 33 -1.79 8.00 -14.59
CA THR A 33 -2.12 7.39 -13.29
C THR A 33 -3.11 6.23 -13.44
N ILE A 34 -4.15 6.39 -14.26
CA ILE A 34 -5.14 5.33 -14.54
C ILE A 34 -4.46 4.16 -15.24
N GLU A 35 -3.65 4.42 -16.26
CA GLU A 35 -2.95 3.38 -17.00
C GLU A 35 -1.98 2.60 -16.11
N TYR A 36 -1.22 3.30 -15.29
CA TYR A 36 -0.36 2.68 -14.29
C TYR A 36 -1.14 1.83 -13.29
N ALA A 37 -2.24 2.36 -12.74
CA ALA A 37 -3.08 1.64 -11.79
C ALA A 37 -3.68 0.35 -12.38
N ILE A 38 -4.15 0.40 -13.63
CA ILE A 38 -4.67 -0.80 -14.31
C ILE A 38 -3.55 -1.82 -14.55
N SER A 39 -2.38 -1.37 -14.98
CA SER A 39 -1.23 -2.27 -15.19
C SER A 39 -0.82 -2.96 -13.89
N GLN A 40 -0.75 -2.24 -12.78
CA GLN A 40 -0.47 -2.79 -11.46
C GLN A 40 -1.56 -3.75 -10.99
N ALA A 41 -2.83 -3.45 -11.25
CA ALA A 41 -3.93 -4.33 -10.92
C ALA A 41 -3.87 -5.66 -11.71
N VAL A 42 -3.56 -5.62 -13.00
CA VAL A 42 -3.36 -6.81 -13.84
C VAL A 42 -2.26 -7.70 -13.27
N GLU A 43 -1.09 -7.13 -12.96
CA GLU A 43 0.03 -7.87 -12.38
C GLU A 43 -0.32 -8.44 -10.99
N THR A 44 -1.00 -7.66 -10.16
CA THR A 44 -1.43 -8.10 -8.82
C THR A 44 -2.39 -9.29 -8.91
N ILE A 45 -3.39 -9.21 -9.79
CA ILE A 45 -4.37 -10.30 -10.00
C ILE A 45 -3.66 -11.54 -10.52
N ARG A 46 -2.79 -11.41 -11.53
CA ARG A 46 -2.02 -12.51 -12.09
C ARG A 46 -1.21 -13.23 -11.01
N ASN A 47 -0.41 -12.47 -10.26
CA ASN A 47 0.44 -13.02 -9.19
C ASN A 47 -0.39 -13.75 -8.11
N ARG A 48 -1.56 -13.23 -7.76
CA ARG A 48 -2.45 -13.89 -6.80
C ARG A 48 -2.98 -15.23 -7.33
N LEU A 49 -3.43 -15.26 -8.58
CA LEU A 49 -3.96 -16.45 -9.21
C LEU A 49 -2.87 -17.52 -9.41
N ASP A 50 -1.66 -17.12 -9.80
CA ASP A 50 -0.52 -18.01 -9.96
C ASP A 50 -0.10 -18.66 -8.64
N GLN A 51 -0.09 -17.93 -7.54
CA GLN A 51 0.26 -18.45 -6.20
C GLN A 51 -0.73 -19.49 -5.68
N PHE A 52 -1.98 -19.48 -6.17
CA PHE A 52 -3.02 -20.43 -5.79
C PHE A 52 -3.07 -21.67 -6.68
N GLY A 53 -2.14 -21.80 -7.63
CA GLY A 53 -2.03 -22.99 -8.48
C GLY A 53 -3.17 -23.14 -9.47
N LEU A 54 -3.88 -22.07 -9.78
CA LEU A 54 -4.85 -22.04 -10.86
C LEU A 54 -4.08 -22.08 -12.18
N ALA A 55 -4.44 -23.05 -13.04
CA ALA A 55 -3.73 -23.30 -14.27
C ALA A 55 -3.80 -22.09 -15.22
N GLU A 56 -2.66 -21.49 -15.51
CA GLU A 56 -2.41 -20.46 -16.54
C GLU A 56 -3.55 -19.45 -16.73
N PRO A 57 -3.83 -18.58 -15.73
CA PRO A 57 -4.89 -17.58 -15.86
C PRO A 57 -4.54 -16.55 -16.93
N THR A 58 -5.50 -16.19 -17.77
CA THR A 58 -5.36 -15.02 -18.63
C THR A 58 -5.87 -13.79 -17.89
N VAL A 59 -4.99 -12.84 -17.64
CA VAL A 59 -5.34 -11.56 -17.04
C VAL A 59 -4.89 -10.44 -17.96
N ALA A 60 -5.84 -9.68 -18.52
CA ALA A 60 -5.56 -8.66 -19.50
C ALA A 60 -6.48 -7.44 -19.30
N ARG A 61 -5.99 -6.27 -19.69
CA ARG A 61 -6.83 -5.07 -19.75
C ARG A 61 -7.91 -5.23 -20.81
N GLN A 62 -9.13 -4.86 -20.48
CA GLN A 62 -10.27 -4.84 -21.39
C GLN A 62 -10.89 -3.44 -21.43
N GLY A 63 -10.67 -2.71 -22.54
CA GLY A 63 -11.15 -1.34 -22.68
C GLY A 63 -10.45 -0.34 -21.75
N LYS A 64 -11.19 0.66 -21.26
CA LYS A 64 -10.63 1.74 -20.45
C LYS A 64 -10.54 1.41 -18.95
N ASP A 65 -11.57 0.74 -18.41
CA ASP A 65 -11.78 0.64 -16.97
C ASP A 65 -11.99 -0.80 -16.49
N ASN A 66 -11.78 -1.81 -17.34
CA ASN A 66 -12.02 -3.20 -17.03
C ASN A 66 -10.76 -4.05 -17.16
N ILE A 67 -10.73 -5.13 -16.38
CA ILE A 67 -9.73 -6.20 -16.48
C ILE A 67 -10.49 -7.49 -16.77
N LEU A 68 -10.12 -8.17 -17.87
CA LEU A 68 -10.60 -9.50 -18.21
C LEU A 68 -9.76 -10.52 -17.45
N VAL A 69 -10.43 -11.44 -16.77
CA VAL A 69 -9.83 -12.59 -16.10
C VAL A 69 -10.48 -13.86 -16.63
N GLU A 70 -9.70 -14.70 -17.26
CA GLU A 70 -10.13 -16.02 -17.72
C GLU A 70 -9.40 -17.09 -16.93
N LEU A 71 -10.16 -18.01 -16.36
CA LEU A 71 -9.68 -19.06 -15.48
C LEU A 71 -9.98 -20.43 -16.08
N PRO A 72 -9.10 -20.98 -16.91
CA PRO A 72 -9.30 -22.31 -17.47
C PRO A 72 -9.23 -23.36 -16.35
N GLY A 73 -10.13 -24.35 -16.42
CA GLY A 73 -10.10 -25.47 -15.49
C GLY A 73 -10.93 -25.31 -14.21
N ILE A 74 -11.62 -24.19 -14.00
CA ILE A 74 -12.64 -24.07 -12.96
C ILE A 74 -13.82 -24.97 -13.32
N LYS A 75 -14.14 -25.92 -12.43
CA LYS A 75 -15.19 -26.92 -12.63
C LYS A 75 -16.31 -26.83 -11.61
N THR A 76 -16.09 -26.19 -10.51
CA THR A 76 -17.05 -26.09 -9.40
C THR A 76 -17.34 -24.65 -9.03
N GLU A 77 -18.52 -24.40 -8.49
CA GLU A 77 -18.94 -23.11 -7.99
C GLU A 77 -18.05 -22.65 -6.79
N GLU A 78 -17.55 -23.62 -6.01
CA GLU A 78 -16.60 -23.36 -4.94
C GLU A 78 -15.25 -22.83 -5.46
N ASP A 79 -14.75 -23.39 -6.57
CA ASP A 79 -13.49 -22.91 -7.17
C ASP A 79 -13.66 -21.51 -7.75
N GLU A 80 -14.83 -21.23 -8.37
CA GLU A 80 -15.16 -19.89 -8.87
C GLU A 80 -15.23 -18.88 -7.71
N GLN A 81 -15.94 -19.21 -6.64
CA GLN A 81 -16.05 -18.31 -5.48
C GLN A 81 -14.70 -18.06 -4.83
N ARG A 82 -13.87 -19.09 -4.71
CA ARG A 82 -12.50 -18.95 -4.18
C ARG A 82 -11.65 -18.01 -5.04
N ALA A 83 -11.73 -18.14 -6.36
CA ALA A 83 -11.02 -17.25 -7.27
C ALA A 83 -11.51 -15.79 -7.16
N ARG A 84 -12.83 -15.58 -7.06
CA ARG A 84 -13.44 -14.27 -6.84
C ARG A 84 -12.97 -13.64 -5.52
N ASP A 85 -12.94 -14.40 -4.43
CA ASP A 85 -12.47 -13.93 -3.13
C ASP A 85 -11.00 -13.54 -3.16
N LEU A 86 -10.17 -14.27 -3.92
CA LEU A 86 -8.75 -13.93 -4.09
C LEU A 86 -8.55 -12.63 -4.86
N ILE A 87 -9.33 -12.43 -5.93
CA ILE A 87 -9.27 -11.21 -6.74
C ILE A 87 -9.78 -10.02 -5.93
N ALA A 88 -10.86 -10.21 -5.16
CA ALA A 88 -11.52 -9.16 -4.39
C ALA A 88 -10.74 -8.69 -3.16
N LYS A 89 -9.77 -9.47 -2.67
CA LYS A 89 -8.93 -9.06 -1.53
C LYS A 89 -8.06 -7.86 -1.90
N ALA A 90 -8.61 -6.67 -1.72
CA ALA A 90 -7.82 -5.44 -1.77
C ALA A 90 -6.93 -5.39 -0.52
N ALA A 91 -5.66 -5.71 -0.67
CA ALA A 91 -4.67 -5.51 0.38
C ALA A 91 -3.82 -4.28 0.03
N HIS A 92 -3.90 -3.27 0.86
CA HIS A 92 -2.97 -2.14 0.84
C HIS A 92 -1.87 -2.43 1.85
N LEU A 93 -0.66 -2.66 1.37
CA LEU A 93 0.50 -2.75 2.24
C LEU A 93 0.98 -1.33 2.55
N GLN A 94 1.04 -1.01 3.83
CA GLN A 94 1.63 0.23 4.31
C GLN A 94 2.55 -0.07 5.49
N LEU A 95 3.74 0.49 5.48
CA LEU A 95 4.63 0.47 6.63
C LEU A 95 4.51 1.82 7.34
N MET A 96 4.06 1.79 8.59
CA MET A 96 3.70 2.99 9.35
C MET A 96 4.52 3.08 10.63
N ALA A 97 5.00 4.28 10.95
CA ALA A 97 5.74 4.50 12.20
C ALA A 97 4.80 4.43 13.40
N VAL A 98 5.15 3.67 14.43
CA VAL A 98 4.45 3.70 15.71
C VAL A 98 4.81 4.99 16.45
N ASP A 99 3.82 5.70 16.98
CA ASP A 99 4.07 6.83 17.88
C ASP A 99 4.33 6.33 19.30
N ASP A 100 5.58 5.99 19.58
CA ASP A 100 5.99 5.48 20.88
C ASP A 100 5.72 6.46 22.04
N LYS A 101 5.57 7.76 21.78
CA LYS A 101 5.28 8.77 22.80
C LYS A 101 3.84 8.68 23.30
N ARG A 102 2.92 8.22 22.46
CA ARG A 102 1.48 8.14 22.75
C ARG A 102 0.98 6.71 22.87
N GLN A 103 1.85 5.74 22.70
CA GLN A 103 1.46 4.32 22.69
C GLN A 103 0.77 3.88 24.01
N ASP A 104 1.16 4.43 25.15
CA ASP A 104 0.55 4.11 26.44
C ASP A 104 -0.92 4.56 26.52
N GLN A 105 -1.32 5.51 25.67
CA GLN A 105 -2.68 6.03 25.58
C GLN A 105 -3.53 5.31 24.54
N ALA A 106 -2.99 4.33 23.82
CA ALA A 106 -3.67 3.66 22.70
C ALA A 106 -5.05 3.08 23.05
N ASN A 107 -5.26 2.66 24.29
CA ASN A 107 -6.54 2.08 24.73
C ASN A 107 -7.55 3.12 25.24
N THR A 108 -7.11 4.32 25.58
CA THR A 108 -7.94 5.39 26.18
C THR A 108 -8.18 6.56 25.22
N MET A 109 -7.29 6.76 24.27
CA MET A 109 -7.37 7.82 23.26
C MET A 109 -8.53 7.56 22.29
N SER A 110 -9.29 8.59 21.97
CA SER A 110 -10.31 8.55 20.93
C SER A 110 -9.70 8.69 19.53
N GLU A 111 -10.41 8.25 18.50
CA GLU A 111 -9.96 8.41 17.10
C GLU A 111 -9.78 9.89 16.72
N ALA A 112 -10.72 10.76 17.12
CA ALA A 112 -10.62 12.21 16.87
C ALA A 112 -9.42 12.84 17.57
N GLU A 113 -9.04 12.36 18.74
CA GLU A 113 -7.85 12.83 19.44
C GLU A 113 -6.57 12.37 18.72
N ALA A 114 -6.51 11.10 18.28
CA ALA A 114 -5.40 10.59 17.49
C ALA A 114 -5.21 11.40 16.19
N GLU A 115 -6.29 11.65 15.46
CA GLU A 115 -6.27 12.48 14.24
C GLU A 115 -5.71 13.88 14.49
N SER A 116 -6.03 14.50 15.63
CA SER A 116 -5.50 15.84 15.97
C SER A 116 -3.97 15.87 16.09
N TYR A 117 -3.35 14.73 16.35
CA TYR A 117 -1.89 14.55 16.39
C TYR A 117 -1.30 14.02 15.07
N GLY A 118 -2.13 13.82 14.05
CA GLY A 118 -1.74 13.18 12.79
C GLY A 118 -1.48 11.69 12.94
N ASP A 119 -2.19 11.05 13.86
CA ASP A 119 -2.09 9.63 14.19
C ASP A 119 -3.40 8.91 13.88
N VAL A 120 -3.32 7.59 13.73
CA VAL A 120 -4.49 6.69 13.69
C VAL A 120 -4.28 5.54 14.67
N ILE A 121 -5.39 4.91 15.11
CA ILE A 121 -5.35 3.79 16.05
C ILE A 121 -5.71 2.52 15.30
N PHE A 122 -4.81 1.55 15.29
CA PHE A 122 -5.05 0.22 14.76
C PHE A 122 -5.06 -0.84 15.87
N LYS A 123 -5.84 -1.88 15.65
CA LYS A 123 -5.82 -3.09 16.46
C LYS A 123 -4.74 -4.04 15.97
N ASP A 124 -4.15 -4.78 16.90
CA ASP A 124 -3.25 -5.88 16.55
C ASP A 124 -4.02 -6.98 15.79
N ALA A 125 -3.41 -7.52 14.73
CA ALA A 125 -4.05 -8.53 13.88
C ALA A 125 -4.34 -9.86 14.60
N LYS A 126 -3.63 -10.15 15.69
CA LYS A 126 -3.76 -11.41 16.45
C LYS A 126 -4.50 -11.22 17.77
N ASN A 127 -4.58 -9.99 18.29
CA ASN A 127 -5.17 -9.69 19.57
C ASN A 127 -5.88 -8.34 19.58
N ASP A 128 -7.18 -8.35 19.37
CA ASP A 128 -8.02 -7.14 19.29
C ASP A 128 -7.98 -6.24 20.56
N ARG A 129 -7.45 -6.76 21.68
CA ARG A 129 -7.28 -5.98 22.91
C ARG A 129 -6.03 -5.10 22.88
N VAL A 130 -5.10 -5.40 21.98
CA VAL A 130 -3.89 -4.61 21.80
C VAL A 130 -4.13 -3.60 20.70
N LYS A 131 -3.87 -2.34 21.00
CA LYS A 131 -3.98 -1.24 20.02
C LYS A 131 -2.64 -0.55 19.86
N TYR A 132 -2.42 -0.01 18.67
CA TYR A 132 -1.23 0.77 18.32
C TYR A 132 -1.64 2.15 17.84
N VAL A 133 -0.94 3.17 18.33
CA VAL A 133 -0.99 4.54 17.78
C VAL A 133 0.09 4.64 16.72
N VAL A 134 -0.29 4.89 15.49
CA VAL A 134 0.63 4.97 14.35
C VAL A 134 0.46 6.29 13.61
N LYS A 135 1.52 6.77 13.00
CA LYS A 135 1.48 7.97 12.17
C LYS A 135 0.60 7.72 10.95
N ASN A 136 -0.33 8.62 10.67
CA ASN A 136 -1.28 8.48 9.56
C ASN A 136 -0.61 8.53 8.18
N ILE A 137 0.62 9.07 8.09
CA ILE A 137 1.40 9.09 6.84
C ILE A 137 2.29 7.85 6.82
N PRO A 138 2.10 6.92 5.86
CA PRO A 138 2.94 5.75 5.75
C PRO A 138 4.39 6.12 5.39
N VAL A 139 5.33 5.38 5.95
CA VAL A 139 6.76 5.48 5.60
C VAL A 139 7.00 4.89 4.21
N LEU A 140 6.33 3.76 3.95
CA LEU A 140 6.34 3.09 2.65
C LEU A 140 4.92 2.66 2.28
N ASP A 141 4.67 2.73 1.00
CA ASP A 141 3.48 2.19 0.33
C ASP A 141 3.86 0.92 -0.47
N GLY A 142 2.90 0.03 -0.64
CA GLY A 142 3.10 -1.23 -1.38
C GLY A 142 3.54 -1.06 -2.83
N SER A 143 3.29 0.10 -3.45
CA SER A 143 3.78 0.42 -4.80
C SER A 143 5.30 0.51 -4.91
N MET A 144 5.98 0.70 -3.78
CA MET A 144 7.45 0.75 -3.72
C MET A 144 8.09 -0.65 -3.62
N LEU A 145 7.28 -1.71 -3.42
CA LEU A 145 7.76 -3.09 -3.44
C LEU A 145 7.86 -3.61 -4.87
N THR A 146 9.01 -4.19 -5.20
CA THR A 146 9.26 -4.85 -6.50
C THR A 146 9.19 -6.37 -6.40
N ASP A 147 9.42 -6.94 -5.21
CA ASP A 147 9.34 -8.38 -4.96
C ASP A 147 9.12 -8.67 -3.47
N ALA A 148 8.44 -9.78 -3.17
CA ALA A 148 8.28 -10.29 -1.81
C ALA A 148 8.23 -11.82 -1.82
N LYS A 149 9.11 -12.46 -1.07
CA LYS A 149 9.25 -13.93 -1.02
C LYS A 149 9.34 -14.45 0.40
N VAL A 150 8.72 -15.59 0.63
CA VAL A 150 8.93 -16.35 1.87
C VAL A 150 10.34 -16.93 1.86
N ALA A 151 11.06 -16.74 2.96
CA ALA A 151 12.36 -17.32 3.22
C ALA A 151 12.40 -17.88 4.64
N PHE A 152 13.48 -18.55 5.00
CA PHE A 152 13.71 -19.02 6.36
C PHE A 152 14.92 -18.32 6.95
N SER A 153 14.76 -17.85 8.18
CA SER A 153 15.83 -17.21 8.93
C SER A 153 16.98 -18.21 9.18
N GLN A 154 18.20 -17.83 8.85
CA GLN A 154 19.38 -18.66 9.10
C GLN A 154 19.71 -18.82 10.59
N GLN A 155 19.18 -17.96 11.45
CA GLN A 155 19.46 -17.99 12.89
C GLN A 155 18.56 -18.95 13.66
N ASN A 156 17.27 -19.05 13.30
CA ASN A 156 16.27 -19.79 14.07
C ASN A 156 15.33 -20.66 13.22
N ASN A 157 15.58 -20.72 11.90
CA ASN A 157 14.78 -21.46 10.92
C ASN A 157 13.28 -21.13 10.92
N LEU A 158 12.91 -19.94 11.40
CA LEU A 158 11.54 -19.46 11.33
C LEU A 158 11.24 -18.83 9.96
N PRO A 159 9.99 -18.94 9.48
CA PRO A 159 9.62 -18.29 8.23
C PRO A 159 9.68 -16.77 8.37
N ILE A 160 10.31 -16.13 7.40
CA ILE A 160 10.40 -14.68 7.25
C ILE A 160 9.95 -14.28 5.86
N ILE A 161 9.63 -13.02 5.68
CA ILE A 161 9.35 -12.45 4.36
C ILE A 161 10.50 -11.53 3.97
N ASN A 162 11.19 -11.90 2.90
CA ASN A 162 12.15 -11.02 2.26
C ASN A 162 11.42 -10.20 1.21
N PHE A 163 11.57 -8.89 1.25
CA PHE A 163 11.01 -8.00 0.25
C PHE A 163 12.08 -7.11 -0.36
N THR A 164 11.88 -6.73 -1.60
CA THR A 164 12.76 -5.84 -2.35
C THR A 164 12.00 -4.57 -2.68
N LEU A 165 12.67 -3.44 -2.54
CA LEU A 165 12.12 -2.12 -2.82
C LEU A 165 12.71 -1.56 -4.12
N ASN A 166 11.96 -0.71 -4.81
CA ASN A 166 12.51 0.12 -5.86
C ASN A 166 13.52 1.13 -5.26
N SER A 167 14.25 1.84 -6.10
CA SER A 167 15.34 2.76 -5.67
C SER A 167 14.85 3.86 -4.73
N GLU A 168 13.66 4.38 -4.96
CA GLU A 168 13.06 5.43 -4.12
C GLU A 168 12.64 4.87 -2.76
N GLY A 169 11.91 3.75 -2.74
CA GLY A 169 11.52 3.07 -1.51
C GLY A 169 12.72 2.65 -0.67
N ALA A 170 13.78 2.14 -1.30
CA ALA A 170 15.01 1.77 -0.62
C ALA A 170 15.67 2.98 0.07
N ARG A 171 15.72 4.13 -0.60
CA ARG A 171 16.24 5.37 -0.03
C ARG A 171 15.38 5.84 1.15
N ILE A 172 14.07 5.97 0.97
CA ILE A 172 13.14 6.42 2.03
C ILE A 172 13.22 5.49 3.24
N PHE A 173 13.19 4.18 3.01
CA PHE A 173 13.23 3.19 4.08
C PHE A 173 14.58 3.18 4.81
N GLY A 174 15.68 3.33 4.08
CA GLY A 174 17.02 3.44 4.66
C GLY A 174 17.18 4.68 5.54
N ASP A 175 16.75 5.85 5.06
CA ASP A 175 16.78 7.11 5.81
C ASP A 175 15.91 7.01 7.08
N PHE A 176 14.69 6.46 6.93
CA PHE A 176 13.77 6.30 8.05
C PHE A 176 14.31 5.33 9.11
N THR A 177 14.73 4.14 8.71
CA THR A 177 15.22 3.11 9.65
C THR A 177 16.52 3.53 10.33
N GLY A 178 17.42 4.20 9.59
CA GLY A 178 18.65 4.75 10.14
C GLY A 178 18.39 5.80 11.24
N ALA A 179 17.37 6.66 11.05
CA ALA A 179 17.00 7.68 12.04
C ALA A 179 16.15 7.13 13.20
N ASN A 180 15.58 5.92 13.07
CA ASN A 180 14.61 5.35 14.01
C ASN A 180 15.02 3.96 14.54
N VAL A 181 16.31 3.71 14.68
CA VAL A 181 16.83 2.46 15.24
C VAL A 181 16.21 2.18 16.63
N GLY A 182 15.71 0.97 16.82
CA GLY A 182 15.07 0.53 18.07
C GLY A 182 13.61 0.97 18.23
N LYS A 183 13.05 1.74 17.31
CA LYS A 183 11.63 2.10 17.29
C LYS A 183 10.79 1.07 16.53
N ARG A 184 9.50 1.05 16.83
CA ARG A 184 8.55 0.11 16.24
C ARG A 184 8.02 0.59 14.89
N LEU A 185 7.81 -0.36 14.00
CA LEU A 185 7.15 -0.17 12.73
C LEU A 185 5.94 -1.11 12.65
N ALA A 186 4.79 -0.58 12.24
CA ALA A 186 3.57 -1.35 11.97
C ALA A 186 3.48 -1.67 10.48
N ILE A 187 2.93 -2.84 10.16
CA ILE A 187 2.68 -3.32 8.81
C ILE A 187 1.21 -3.69 8.69
#